data_8f66a1f39f4e347e2708145b939b578b
#
_entry.id   8f66a1f39f4e347e2708145b939b578b
#
_cell.length_a   1.000
_cell.length_b   1.000
_cell.length_c   1.000
_cell.angle_alpha   90.00
_cell.angle_beta   90.00
_cell.angle_gamma   90.00
#
_symmetry.space_group_name_H-M   'P 1'
#
loop_
_entity.id
_entity.type
_entity.pdbx_description
1 polymer ?
#
loop_
_entity_poly.entity_id
_entity_poly.type
_entity_poly.pdbx_seq_one_letter_code
_entity_poly.pdbx_strand_id
1 'polypeptide(L)'
;MTPMHPTQITTVLHDEVTKAVEHYLAHLNGENTANIYEIFLHEFEKPLLMTVMKHTRNNQSKAAQMLGLNRGTLRTKLKTHGLL
;
A
#
# COMPACT_ATOMS: atom_id res chain seq x y z
N MET A 1 -4.94 23.73 7.08
CA MET A 1 -4.69 22.34 7.53
C MET A 1 -3.20 22.12 7.74
N THR A 2 -2.81 21.66 8.91
CA THR A 2 -1.41 21.38 9.20
C THR A 2 -1.02 20.02 8.61
N PRO A 3 0.04 19.95 7.81
CA PRO A 3 0.45 18.65 7.27
C PRO A 3 0.90 17.72 8.38
N MET A 4 0.64 16.42 8.19
CA MET A 4 1.01 15.39 9.15
C MET A 4 2.53 15.22 9.18
N HIS A 5 3.11 15.24 10.38
CA HIS A 5 4.52 15.01 10.57
C HIS A 5 4.85 13.53 10.26
N PRO A 6 6.05 13.21 9.72
CA PRO A 6 6.40 11.81 9.44
C PRO A 6 6.23 10.86 10.62
N THR A 7 6.51 11.29 11.84
CA THR A 7 6.27 10.48 13.05
C THR A 7 4.79 10.16 13.24
N GLN A 8 3.92 11.13 12.99
CA GLN A 8 2.47 10.93 13.06
C GLN A 8 1.97 9.96 12.00
N ILE A 9 2.52 10.03 10.79
CA ILE A 9 2.19 9.11 9.70
C ILE A 9 2.54 7.68 10.11
N THR A 10 3.74 7.48 10.69
CA THR A 10 4.19 6.16 11.15
C THR A 10 3.24 5.59 12.21
N THR A 11 2.88 6.40 13.21
CA THR A 11 1.99 5.97 14.29
C THR A 11 0.61 5.58 13.76
N VAL A 12 0.02 6.42 12.92
CA VAL A 12 -1.30 6.16 12.34
C VAL A 12 -1.28 4.87 11.51
N LEU A 13 -0.24 4.70 10.69
CA LEU A 13 -0.12 3.53 9.84
C LEU A 13 0.04 2.26 10.66
N HIS A 14 0.89 2.28 11.70
CA HIS A 14 1.07 1.13 12.57
C HIS A 14 -0.24 0.74 13.24
N ASP A 15 -0.99 1.71 13.77
CA ASP A 15 -2.27 1.44 14.43
C ASP A 15 -3.29 0.83 13.47
N GLU A 16 -3.41 1.38 12.29
CA GLU A 16 -4.38 0.88 11.29
C GLU A 16 -4.01 -0.51 10.78
N VAL A 17 -2.72 -0.77 10.55
CA VAL A 17 -2.27 -2.11 10.13
C VAL A 17 -2.51 -3.12 11.23
N THR A 18 -2.20 -2.77 12.49
CA THR A 18 -2.42 -3.64 13.64
C THR A 18 -3.89 -4.04 13.73
N LYS A 19 -4.79 -3.08 13.66
CA LYS A 19 -6.23 -3.33 13.70
C LYS A 19 -6.68 -4.22 12.56
N ALA A 20 -6.19 -3.95 11.35
CA ALA A 20 -6.55 -4.72 10.17
C ALA A 20 -6.11 -6.19 10.30
N VAL A 21 -4.89 -6.42 10.79
CA VAL A 21 -4.36 -7.77 10.98
C VAL A 21 -5.13 -8.50 12.08
N GLU A 22 -5.38 -7.83 13.21
CA GLU A 22 -6.15 -8.42 14.30
C GLU A 22 -7.54 -8.82 13.83
N HIS A 23 -8.21 -7.96 13.07
CA HIS A 23 -9.54 -8.22 12.53
C HIS A 23 -9.52 -9.43 11.59
N TYR A 24 -8.55 -9.48 10.70
CA TYR A 24 -8.39 -10.59 9.77
C TYR A 24 -8.19 -11.92 10.51
N LEU A 25 -7.29 -11.93 11.50
CA LEU A 25 -7.00 -13.13 12.27
C LEU A 25 -8.21 -13.60 13.08
N ALA A 26 -9.00 -12.68 13.61
CA ALA A 26 -10.20 -13.00 14.37
C ALA A 26 -11.27 -13.66 13.50
N HIS A 27 -11.29 -13.37 12.20
CA HIS A 27 -12.29 -13.89 11.28
C HIS A 27 -11.88 -15.20 10.58
N LEU A 28 -10.72 -15.76 10.94
CA LEU A 28 -10.29 -17.04 10.39
C LEU A 28 -11.01 -18.25 11.00
N ASN A 29 -11.67 -18.07 12.15
CA ASN A 29 -12.42 -19.14 12.83
C ASN A 29 -11.58 -20.40 13.08
N GLY A 30 -10.30 -20.20 13.44
CA GLY A 30 -9.39 -21.30 13.70
C GLY A 30 -8.75 -21.91 12.46
N GLU A 31 -9.10 -21.42 11.27
CA GLU A 31 -8.45 -21.88 10.05
C GLU A 31 -7.01 -21.36 9.98
N ASN A 32 -6.13 -22.20 9.45
CA ASN A 32 -4.76 -21.77 9.21
C ASN A 32 -4.72 -20.83 8.02
N THR A 33 -3.87 -19.82 8.08
CA THR A 33 -3.62 -18.97 6.96
C THR A 33 -2.16 -19.11 6.50
N ALA A 34 -1.97 -19.13 5.20
CA ALA A 34 -0.69 -18.94 4.56
C ALA A 34 -0.82 -17.64 3.77
N ASN A 35 0.21 -17.02 3.35
CA ASN A 35 0.14 -15.86 2.45
C ASN A 35 -0.42 -14.57 3.08
N ILE A 36 -0.48 -14.47 4.41
CA ILE A 36 -0.97 -13.24 5.05
C ILE A 36 -0.11 -12.03 4.66
N TYR A 37 1.20 -12.24 4.54
CA TYR A 37 2.11 -11.18 4.12
C TYR A 37 1.73 -10.68 2.72
N GLU A 38 1.52 -11.57 1.77
CA GLU A 38 1.17 -11.21 0.40
C GLU A 38 -0.18 -10.51 0.33
N ILE A 39 -1.16 -10.98 1.11
CA ILE A 39 -2.49 -10.39 1.15
C ILE A 39 -2.40 -8.93 1.62
N PHE A 40 -1.71 -8.68 2.74
CA PHE A 40 -1.63 -7.33 3.29
C PHE A 40 -0.73 -6.43 2.46
N LEU A 41 0.33 -6.97 1.87
CA LEU A 41 1.18 -6.20 0.96
C LEU A 41 0.38 -5.71 -0.24
N HIS A 42 -0.43 -6.59 -0.83
CA HIS A 42 -1.27 -6.24 -1.97
C HIS A 42 -2.28 -5.14 -1.61
N GLU A 43 -2.96 -5.30 -0.46
CA GLU A 43 -3.96 -4.34 -0.02
C GLU A 43 -3.35 -2.99 0.38
N PHE A 44 -2.13 -3.00 0.91
CA PHE A 44 -1.40 -1.78 1.24
C PHE A 44 -0.90 -1.09 -0.03
N GLU A 45 -0.36 -1.85 -0.95
CA GLU A 45 0.31 -1.32 -2.15
C GLU A 45 -0.67 -0.65 -3.09
N LYS A 46 -1.86 -1.23 -3.26
CA LYS A 46 -2.83 -0.71 -4.22
C LYS A 46 -3.22 0.75 -3.97
N PRO A 47 -3.72 1.12 -2.77
CA PRO A 47 -4.09 2.52 -2.52
C PRO A 47 -2.88 3.46 -2.56
N LEU A 48 -1.70 2.98 -2.17
CA LEU A 48 -0.49 3.78 -2.26
C LEU A 48 -0.20 4.16 -3.72
N LEU A 49 -0.20 3.16 -4.61
CA LEU A 49 0.05 3.38 -6.03
C LEU A 49 -1.03 4.27 -6.65
N MET A 50 -2.29 4.00 -6.35
CA MET A 50 -3.40 4.80 -6.88
C MET A 50 -3.26 6.26 -6.50
N THR A 51 -2.94 6.52 -5.25
CA THR A 51 -2.83 7.89 -4.73
C THR A 51 -1.66 8.65 -5.37
N VAL A 52 -0.51 7.98 -5.49
CA VAL A 52 0.66 8.62 -6.12
C VAL A 52 0.43 8.84 -7.62
N MET A 53 -0.20 7.88 -8.30
CA MET A 53 -0.53 8.06 -9.72
C MET A 53 -1.49 9.22 -9.93
N LYS A 54 -2.49 9.35 -9.07
CA LYS A 54 -3.42 10.48 -9.11
C LYS A 54 -2.69 11.80 -8.87
N HIS A 55 -1.81 11.83 -7.88
CA HIS A 55 -1.04 13.03 -7.55
C HIS A 55 -0.14 13.47 -8.70
N THR A 56 0.43 12.53 -9.44
CA THR A 56 1.32 12.82 -10.56
C THR A 56 0.58 12.92 -11.90
N ARG A 57 -0.76 12.84 -11.89
CA ARG A 57 -1.58 12.87 -13.10
C ARG A 57 -1.15 11.81 -14.10
N ASN A 58 -0.91 10.59 -13.58
CA ASN A 58 -0.51 9.41 -14.35
C ASN A 58 0.87 9.54 -15.01
N ASN A 59 1.73 10.40 -14.48
CA ASN A 59 3.11 10.50 -14.93
C ASN A 59 3.93 9.41 -14.24
N GLN A 60 4.18 8.30 -14.95
CA GLN A 60 4.87 7.14 -14.39
C GLN A 60 6.30 7.45 -13.96
N SER A 61 7.03 8.25 -14.73
CA SER A 61 8.42 8.60 -14.38
C SER A 61 8.47 9.37 -13.07
N LYS A 62 7.57 10.34 -12.91
CA LYS A 62 7.51 11.14 -11.69
C LYS A 62 7.03 10.30 -10.50
N ALA A 63 6.04 9.43 -10.72
CA ALA A 63 5.53 8.55 -9.68
C ALA A 63 6.62 7.59 -9.20
N ALA A 64 7.37 6.99 -10.13
CA ALA A 64 8.48 6.09 -9.78
C ALA A 64 9.52 6.82 -8.94
N GLN A 65 9.85 8.04 -9.31
CA GLN A 65 10.81 8.85 -8.56
C GLN A 65 10.31 9.12 -7.14
N MET A 66 9.05 9.52 -7.00
CA MET A 66 8.45 9.79 -5.68
C MET A 66 8.40 8.54 -4.80
N LEU A 67 8.12 7.39 -5.39
CA LEU A 67 8.03 6.12 -4.68
C LEU A 67 9.40 5.50 -4.40
N GLY A 68 10.46 6.01 -5.04
CA GLY A 68 11.78 5.42 -4.93
C GLY A 68 11.89 4.07 -5.66
N LEU A 69 11.11 3.89 -6.72
CA LEU A 69 11.08 2.66 -7.50
C LEU A 69 11.67 2.90 -8.89
N ASN A 70 12.23 1.83 -9.46
CA ASN A 70 12.55 1.80 -10.88
C ASN A 70 11.25 1.86 -11.68
N ARG A 71 11.27 2.54 -12.85
CA ARG A 71 10.09 2.70 -13.69
C ARG A 71 9.50 1.35 -14.13
N GLY A 72 10.36 0.40 -14.48
CA GLY A 72 9.89 -0.93 -14.87
C GLY A 72 9.21 -1.66 -13.73
N THR A 73 9.75 -1.53 -12.52
CA THR A 73 9.14 -2.09 -11.32
C THR A 73 7.77 -1.48 -11.07
N LEU A 74 7.66 -0.15 -11.21
CA LEU A 74 6.38 0.52 -11.05
C LEU A 74 5.35 0.02 -12.06
N ARG A 75 5.73 -0.11 -13.33
CA ARG A 75 4.82 -0.61 -14.37
C ARG A 75 4.33 -2.02 -14.06
N THR A 76 5.22 -2.90 -13.61
CA THR A 76 4.84 -4.26 -13.23
C THR A 76 3.83 -4.25 -12.09
N LYS A 77 4.07 -3.42 -11.07
CA LYS A 77 3.15 -3.29 -9.94
C LYS A 77 1.80 -2.72 -10.36
N LEU A 78 1.81 -1.71 -11.22
CA LEU A 78 0.56 -1.14 -11.73
C LEU A 78 -0.26 -2.18 -12.48
N LYS A 79 0.39 -3.01 -13.29
CA LYS A 79 -0.30 -4.11 -14.00
C LYS A 79 -0.87 -5.13 -13.02
N THR A 80 -0.11 -5.51 -12.01
CA THR A 80 -0.55 -6.46 -10.99
C THR A 80 -1.83 -5.99 -10.31
N HIS A 81 -1.96 -4.70 -10.09
CA HIS A 81 -3.13 -4.12 -9.42
C HIS A 81 -4.23 -3.69 -10.38
N GLY A 82 -4.07 -3.94 -11.67
CA GLY A 82 -5.07 -3.53 -12.66
C GLY A 82 -5.15 -2.02 -12.85
N LEU A 83 -4.06 -1.31 -12.61
CA LEU A 83 -3.99 0.16 -12.66
C LEU A 83 -3.32 0.67 -13.93
N LEU A 84 -2.96 -0.19 -14.83
CA LEU A 84 -2.31 0.19 -16.07
C LEU A 84 -3.18 -0.21 -17.26
#